data_8a3d5bda0c1420b55c0b01ff576fe4bc
#
_entry.id   8a3d5bda0c1420b55c0b01ff576fe4bc
#
_cell.length_a   1.000
_cell.length_b   1.000
_cell.length_c   1.000
_cell.angle_alpha   90.00
_cell.angle_beta   90.00
_cell.angle_gamma   90.00
#
_symmetry.space_group_name_H-M   'P 1'
#
loop_
_entity.id
_entity.type
_entity.pdbx_description
1 polymer ?
#
loop_
_entity_poly.entity_id
_entity_poly.type
_entity_poly.pdbx_seq_one_letter_code
_entity_poly.pdbx_strand_id
1 'polypeptide(L)'
;MPLSAAEIARHPAALRCIQEQARALIHIYETSPRLAAVFATQQRWLLGHAGLALHFRRDPNDRRTDMTMARFIEVVRRYSLASRNTAEAFVKEMLRYNVAEYISASGDGRAHPMRVTEGTIETFTGWIHAHLRTLDRIDGANRLTTFLDRPGMLSRLQPLIADGLLASEGVREPGRTFSLFIWLNNGGIVMDWLMSGIDPEDVHLDRIPTSVISVSEFAHW
;
A
#
# COMPACT_ATOMS: atom_id res chain seq x y z
N MET A 1 6.34 -12.80 -19.88
CA MET A 1 4.90 -12.90 -19.57
C MET A 1 4.66 -12.33 -18.18
N PRO A 2 3.49 -11.79 -17.85
CA PRO A 2 3.21 -11.38 -16.48
C PRO A 2 3.14 -12.61 -15.58
N LEU A 3 3.73 -12.52 -14.38
CA LEU A 3 3.64 -13.55 -13.35
C LEU A 3 2.22 -13.59 -12.77
N SER A 4 1.64 -14.77 -12.67
CA SER A 4 0.41 -14.97 -11.91
C SER A 4 0.71 -15.18 -10.41
N ALA A 5 -0.26 -14.91 -9.55
CA ALA A 5 -0.14 -15.18 -8.11
C ALA A 5 0.19 -16.65 -7.83
N ALA A 6 -0.36 -17.58 -8.62
CA ALA A 6 -0.09 -19.01 -8.47
C ALA A 6 1.34 -19.40 -8.86
N GLU A 7 1.91 -18.75 -9.87
CA GLU A 7 3.31 -18.94 -10.26
C GLU A 7 4.25 -18.40 -9.18
N ILE A 8 3.96 -17.21 -8.64
CA ILE A 8 4.72 -16.64 -7.54
C ILE A 8 4.69 -17.57 -6.32
N ALA A 9 3.51 -18.02 -5.90
CA ALA A 9 3.35 -18.85 -4.70
C ALA A 9 4.05 -20.22 -4.81
N ARG A 10 4.17 -20.76 -6.03
CA ARG A 10 4.82 -22.06 -6.28
C ARG A 10 6.32 -21.96 -6.53
N HIS A 11 6.84 -20.74 -6.66
CA HIS A 11 8.25 -20.56 -6.99
C HIS A 11 9.13 -21.00 -5.81
N PRO A 12 10.21 -21.78 -6.02
CA PRO A 12 11.06 -22.27 -4.93
C PRO A 12 11.65 -21.17 -4.04
N ALA A 13 11.90 -19.99 -4.59
CA ALA A 13 12.42 -18.85 -3.86
C ALA A 13 11.31 -17.99 -3.22
N ALA A 14 10.02 -18.31 -3.39
CA ALA A 14 8.90 -17.44 -2.98
C ALA A 14 8.98 -17.09 -1.49
N LEU A 15 9.12 -18.09 -0.62
CA LEU A 15 9.19 -17.85 0.83
C LEU A 15 10.32 -16.89 1.18
N ARG A 16 11.52 -17.14 0.69
CA ARG A 16 12.68 -16.29 0.96
C ARG A 16 12.48 -14.86 0.45
N CYS A 17 11.92 -14.72 -0.76
CA CYS A 17 11.62 -13.40 -1.34
C CYS A 17 10.57 -12.64 -0.53
N ILE A 18 9.51 -13.33 -0.06
CA ILE A 18 8.47 -12.76 0.79
C ILE A 18 9.06 -12.36 2.16
N GLN A 19 9.94 -13.17 2.74
CA GLN A 19 10.60 -12.83 4.00
C GLN A 19 11.49 -11.58 3.90
N GLU A 20 12.24 -11.44 2.81
CA GLU A 20 13.05 -10.26 2.57
C GLU A 20 12.17 -9.02 2.33
N GLN A 21 11.04 -9.18 1.63
CA GLN A 21 10.04 -8.13 1.48
C GLN A 21 9.45 -7.74 2.82
N ALA A 22 9.04 -8.71 3.64
CA ALA A 22 8.48 -8.48 4.97
C ALA A 22 9.44 -7.66 5.84
N ARG A 23 10.73 -8.02 5.89
CA ARG A 23 11.75 -7.25 6.61
C ARG A 23 11.89 -5.82 6.08
N ALA A 24 11.82 -5.62 4.77
CA ALA A 24 11.87 -4.28 4.18
C ALA A 24 10.63 -3.45 4.55
N LEU A 25 9.43 -4.06 4.58
CA LEU A 25 8.19 -3.40 4.97
C LEU A 25 8.17 -3.06 6.47
N ILE A 26 8.67 -3.97 7.33
CA ILE A 26 8.86 -3.71 8.77
C ILE A 26 9.77 -2.49 8.95
N HIS A 27 10.89 -2.41 8.25
CA HIS A 27 11.80 -1.27 8.33
C HIS A 27 11.14 0.04 7.90
N ILE A 28 10.33 0.03 6.83
CA ILE A 28 9.54 1.20 6.42
C ILE A 28 8.55 1.61 7.51
N TYR A 29 7.90 0.64 8.15
CA TYR A 29 7.01 0.89 9.28
C TYR A 29 7.74 1.56 10.46
N GLU A 30 8.90 1.04 10.85
CA GLU A 30 9.72 1.55 11.95
C GLU A 30 10.22 2.98 11.71
N THR A 31 10.57 3.30 10.46
CA THR A 31 11.05 4.64 10.09
C THR A 31 9.93 5.67 9.96
N SER A 32 8.69 5.24 9.72
CA SER A 32 7.54 6.11 9.51
C SER A 32 6.28 5.60 10.25
N PRO A 33 6.32 5.37 11.57
CA PRO A 33 5.25 4.67 12.31
C PRO A 33 3.90 5.41 12.24
N ARG A 34 3.91 6.74 12.24
CA ARG A 34 2.66 7.53 12.12
C ARG A 34 2.00 7.35 10.76
N LEU A 35 2.78 7.35 9.69
CA LEU A 35 2.29 7.14 8.34
C LEU A 35 1.77 5.71 8.18
N ALA A 36 2.51 4.73 8.70
CA ALA A 36 2.12 3.33 8.67
C ALA A 36 0.81 3.08 9.43
N ALA A 37 0.63 3.67 10.63
CA ALA A 37 -0.61 3.59 11.39
C ALA A 37 -1.83 4.16 10.65
N VAL A 38 -1.63 5.17 9.83
CA VAL A 38 -2.68 5.74 8.97
C VAL A 38 -3.20 4.72 7.98
N PHE A 39 -2.37 3.81 7.49
CA PHE A 39 -2.71 2.77 6.52
C PHE A 39 -2.83 1.37 7.15
N ALA A 40 -3.03 1.30 8.46
CA ALA A 40 -2.97 0.08 9.26
C ALA A 40 -3.99 -1.01 8.89
N THR A 41 -5.11 -0.66 8.22
CA THR A 41 -6.10 -1.62 7.75
C THR A 41 -6.12 -1.68 6.23
N GLN A 42 -6.52 -2.82 5.67
CA GLN A 42 -6.64 -2.96 4.21
C GLN A 42 -7.56 -1.92 3.59
N GLN A 43 -8.68 -1.60 4.24
CA GLN A 43 -9.59 -0.57 3.74
C GLN A 43 -8.87 0.77 3.61
N ARG A 44 -8.13 1.18 4.65
CA ARG A 44 -7.38 2.44 4.64
C ARG A 44 -6.24 2.43 3.62
N TRP A 45 -5.60 1.28 3.45
CA TRP A 45 -4.57 1.08 2.43
C TRP A 45 -5.14 1.25 1.02
N LEU A 46 -6.31 0.64 0.71
CA LEU A 46 -7.00 0.83 -0.56
C LEU A 46 -7.45 2.29 -0.78
N LEU A 47 -7.95 2.96 0.27
CA LEU A 47 -8.27 4.39 0.22
C LEU A 47 -7.02 5.23 -0.09
N GLY A 48 -5.86 4.88 0.48
CA GLY A 48 -4.57 5.51 0.17
C GLY A 48 -4.19 5.36 -1.30
N HIS A 49 -4.30 4.16 -1.85
CA HIS A 49 -4.06 3.92 -3.28
C HIS A 49 -5.00 4.73 -4.19
N ALA A 50 -6.27 4.86 -3.81
CA ALA A 50 -7.22 5.72 -4.53
C ALA A 50 -6.80 7.19 -4.52
N GLY A 51 -6.36 7.71 -3.37
CA GLY A 51 -5.84 9.07 -3.23
C GLY A 51 -4.57 9.31 -4.05
N LEU A 52 -3.59 8.40 -3.98
CA LEU A 52 -2.37 8.45 -4.78
C LEU A 52 -2.65 8.43 -6.29
N ALA A 53 -3.59 7.59 -6.74
CA ALA A 53 -3.98 7.55 -8.15
C ALA A 53 -4.60 8.87 -8.62
N LEU A 54 -5.44 9.51 -7.81
CA LEU A 54 -5.98 10.82 -8.11
C LEU A 54 -4.89 11.89 -8.16
N HIS A 55 -3.94 11.85 -7.22
CA HIS A 55 -2.80 12.75 -7.19
C HIS A 55 -1.97 12.67 -8.48
N PHE A 56 -1.58 11.46 -8.89
CA PHE A 56 -0.73 11.25 -10.07
C PHE A 56 -1.47 11.43 -11.41
N ARG A 57 -2.80 11.36 -11.42
CA ARG A 57 -3.62 11.66 -12.60
C ARG A 57 -3.98 13.13 -12.76
N ARG A 58 -3.52 13.96 -11.85
CA ARG A 58 -3.77 15.38 -11.93
C ARG A 58 -3.02 15.99 -13.12
N ASP A 59 -3.76 16.71 -13.97
CA ASP A 59 -3.21 17.61 -14.97
C ASP A 59 -3.31 19.07 -14.45
N PRO A 60 -2.18 19.75 -14.24
CA PRO A 60 -2.19 21.14 -13.76
C PRO A 60 -3.01 22.09 -14.64
N ASN A 61 -3.19 21.78 -15.92
CA ASN A 61 -3.93 22.57 -16.88
C ASN A 61 -5.44 22.25 -16.94
N ASP A 62 -5.87 21.15 -16.30
CA ASP A 62 -7.27 20.74 -16.25
C ASP A 62 -7.76 20.55 -14.82
N ARG A 63 -8.42 21.58 -14.28
CA ARG A 63 -8.98 21.56 -12.91
C ARG A 63 -9.98 20.41 -12.65
N ARG A 64 -10.58 19.85 -13.70
CA ARG A 64 -11.46 18.67 -13.55
C ARG A 64 -10.70 17.43 -13.08
N THR A 65 -9.38 17.43 -13.24
CA THR A 65 -8.50 16.36 -12.77
C THR A 65 -7.99 16.57 -11.35
N ASP A 66 -8.24 17.70 -10.72
CA ASP A 66 -7.79 18.00 -9.37
C ASP A 66 -8.30 16.95 -8.36
N MET A 67 -7.43 16.53 -7.44
CA MET A 67 -7.83 15.70 -6.33
C MET A 67 -8.64 16.53 -5.33
N THR A 68 -9.95 16.35 -5.35
CA THR A 68 -10.89 17.02 -4.44
C THR A 68 -11.62 15.97 -3.59
N MET A 69 -12.23 16.41 -2.48
CA MET A 69 -13.08 15.55 -1.65
C MET A 69 -14.18 14.87 -2.48
N ALA A 70 -14.82 15.60 -3.38
CA ALA A 70 -15.91 15.08 -4.22
C ALA A 70 -15.40 13.94 -5.14
N ARG A 71 -14.28 14.15 -5.82
CA ARG A 71 -13.69 13.13 -6.69
C ARG A 71 -13.18 11.92 -5.92
N PHE A 72 -12.61 12.14 -4.74
CA PHE A 72 -12.19 11.04 -3.88
C PHE A 72 -13.40 10.15 -3.49
N ILE A 73 -14.50 10.78 -3.03
CA ILE A 73 -15.73 10.06 -2.68
C ILE A 73 -16.30 9.33 -3.91
N GLU A 74 -16.23 9.92 -5.10
CA GLU A 74 -16.67 9.25 -6.35
C GLU A 74 -15.91 7.95 -6.60
N VAL A 75 -14.57 7.96 -6.47
CA VAL A 75 -13.74 6.75 -6.62
C VAL A 75 -14.07 5.73 -5.54
N VAL A 76 -14.17 6.15 -4.28
CA VAL A 76 -14.52 5.28 -3.15
C VAL A 76 -15.86 4.58 -3.37
N ARG A 77 -16.86 5.30 -3.89
CA ARG A 77 -18.18 4.73 -4.21
C ARG A 77 -18.12 3.77 -5.40
N ARG A 78 -17.38 4.12 -6.46
CA ARG A 78 -17.25 3.28 -7.67
C ARG A 78 -16.74 1.88 -7.35
N TYR A 79 -15.79 1.77 -6.42
CA TYR A 79 -15.21 0.49 -6.01
C TYR A 79 -15.78 -0.06 -4.71
N SER A 80 -16.82 0.57 -4.14
CA SER A 80 -17.45 0.16 -2.87
C SER A 80 -16.47 -0.01 -1.71
N LEU A 81 -15.43 0.85 -1.63
CA LEU A 81 -14.36 0.73 -0.64
C LEU A 81 -14.81 1.11 0.78
N ALA A 82 -15.65 2.12 0.91
CA ALA A 82 -16.10 2.66 2.20
C ALA A 82 -17.39 3.47 2.06
N SER A 83 -18.02 3.77 3.20
CA SER A 83 -19.08 4.76 3.25
C SER A 83 -18.55 6.18 2.96
N ARG A 84 -19.43 7.09 2.57
CA ARG A 84 -19.07 8.51 2.38
C ARG A 84 -18.44 9.09 3.64
N ASN A 85 -19.05 8.85 4.81
CA ASN A 85 -18.55 9.38 6.07
C ASN A 85 -17.15 8.86 6.40
N THR A 86 -16.88 7.58 6.14
CA THR A 86 -15.55 6.97 6.32
C THR A 86 -14.53 7.61 5.37
N ALA A 87 -14.91 7.84 4.11
CA ALA A 87 -14.05 8.49 3.13
C ALA A 87 -13.70 9.94 3.53
N GLU A 88 -14.71 10.71 3.98
CA GLU A 88 -14.49 12.08 4.47
C GLU A 88 -13.61 12.12 5.72
N ALA A 89 -13.83 11.20 6.67
CA ALA A 89 -13.01 11.10 7.87
C ALA A 89 -11.55 10.73 7.52
N PHE A 90 -11.36 9.80 6.61
CA PHE A 90 -10.04 9.42 6.11
C PHE A 90 -9.28 10.62 5.52
N VAL A 91 -9.90 11.39 4.61
CA VAL A 91 -9.25 12.58 4.02
C VAL A 91 -8.90 13.63 5.08
N LYS A 92 -9.81 13.90 6.04
CA LYS A 92 -9.53 14.83 7.14
C LYS A 92 -8.33 14.40 7.97
N GLU A 93 -8.19 13.10 8.18
CA GLU A 93 -7.06 12.52 8.90
C GLU A 93 -5.76 12.64 8.10
N MET A 94 -5.80 12.39 6.78
CA MET A 94 -4.65 12.58 5.90
C MET A 94 -4.12 14.01 5.94
N LEU A 95 -5.02 14.99 5.93
CA LEU A 95 -4.66 16.41 6.05
C LEU A 95 -4.08 16.72 7.43
N ARG A 96 -4.67 16.18 8.50
CA ARG A 96 -4.20 16.38 9.88
C ARG A 96 -2.79 15.82 10.12
N TYR A 97 -2.47 14.69 9.52
CA TYR A 97 -1.16 14.03 9.69
C TYR A 97 -0.14 14.40 8.61
N ASN A 98 -0.45 15.41 7.80
CA ASN A 98 0.42 15.87 6.71
C ASN A 98 0.78 14.77 5.70
N VAL A 99 -0.13 13.83 5.48
CA VAL A 99 -0.06 12.83 4.41
C VAL A 99 -0.50 13.45 3.09
N ALA A 100 -1.47 14.34 3.16
CA ALA A 100 -1.93 15.19 2.08
C ALA A 100 -2.02 16.65 2.58
N GLU A 101 -2.03 17.59 1.65
CA GLU A 101 -2.16 19.01 1.93
C GLU A 101 -3.05 19.70 0.89
N TYR A 102 -3.63 20.82 1.26
CA TYR A 102 -4.35 21.66 0.31
C TYR A 102 -3.37 22.38 -0.60
N ILE A 103 -3.69 22.43 -1.88
CA ILE A 103 -3.00 23.30 -2.83
C ILE A 103 -3.61 24.70 -2.65
N SER A 104 -2.76 25.71 -2.43
CA SER A 104 -3.22 27.11 -2.37
C SER A 104 -3.95 27.48 -3.67
N ALA A 105 -5.25 27.64 -3.60
CA ALA A 105 -6.05 27.99 -4.76
C ALA A 105 -5.97 29.50 -4.98
N SER A 106 -5.38 29.92 -6.06
CA SER A 106 -5.67 31.22 -6.66
C SER A 106 -7.04 31.13 -7.36
N GLY A 107 -8.14 31.45 -6.68
CA GLY A 107 -9.46 31.47 -7.30
C GLY A 107 -10.62 31.05 -6.38
N ASP A 108 -11.83 31.20 -6.86
CA ASP A 108 -13.13 31.02 -6.20
C ASP A 108 -13.20 29.80 -5.24
N GLY A 109 -13.42 30.09 -3.96
CA GLY A 109 -13.21 29.22 -2.78
C GLY A 109 -14.14 28.02 -2.61
N ARG A 110 -14.73 27.45 -3.66
CA ARG A 110 -15.67 26.32 -3.55
C ARG A 110 -15.02 24.94 -3.64
N ALA A 111 -13.89 24.80 -4.30
CA ALA A 111 -13.15 23.56 -4.38
C ALA A 111 -11.78 23.72 -3.74
N HIS A 112 -11.46 22.89 -2.77
CA HIS A 112 -10.15 22.84 -2.13
C HIS A 112 -9.37 21.65 -2.71
N PRO A 113 -8.60 21.84 -3.80
CA PRO A 113 -7.78 20.78 -4.35
C PRO A 113 -6.67 20.39 -3.36
N MET A 114 -6.36 19.10 -3.35
CA MET A 114 -5.36 18.51 -2.47
C MET A 114 -4.25 17.89 -3.28
N ARG A 115 -3.11 17.68 -2.66
CA ARG A 115 -2.03 16.83 -3.17
C ARG A 115 -1.49 15.95 -2.06
N VAL A 116 -0.89 14.83 -2.43
CA VAL A 116 -0.12 14.01 -1.51
C VAL A 116 1.21 14.71 -1.24
N THR A 117 1.69 14.68 0.00
CA THR A 117 2.95 15.33 0.38
C THR A 117 4.16 14.53 -0.12
N GLU A 118 5.28 15.21 -0.28
CA GLU A 118 6.51 14.60 -0.80
C GLU A 118 7.02 13.46 0.09
N GLY A 119 7.04 13.65 1.40
CA GLY A 119 7.44 12.60 2.35
C GLY A 119 6.55 11.34 2.28
N THR A 120 5.26 11.50 2.00
CA THR A 120 4.36 10.36 1.75
C THR A 120 4.71 9.66 0.43
N ILE A 121 5.02 10.43 -0.61
CA ILE A 121 5.44 9.88 -1.91
C ILE A 121 6.76 9.12 -1.78
N GLU A 122 7.72 9.63 -1.02
CA GLU A 122 9.01 8.96 -0.76
C GLU A 122 8.81 7.63 -0.02
N THR A 123 8.01 7.61 1.04
CA THR A 123 7.69 6.39 1.79
C THR A 123 7.00 5.35 0.90
N PHE A 124 6.03 5.80 0.09
CA PHE A 124 5.36 4.93 -0.86
C PHE A 124 6.30 4.42 -1.96
N THR A 125 7.27 5.21 -2.39
CA THR A 125 8.32 4.79 -3.33
C THR A 125 9.15 3.64 -2.75
N GLY A 126 9.51 3.71 -1.48
CA GLY A 126 10.17 2.61 -0.76
C GLY A 126 9.34 1.32 -0.77
N TRP A 127 8.02 1.43 -0.56
CA TRP A 127 7.09 0.31 -0.68
C TRP A 127 7.11 -0.32 -2.10
N ILE A 128 7.06 0.50 -3.15
CA ILE A 128 7.18 0.04 -4.55
C ILE A 128 8.51 -0.67 -4.78
N HIS A 129 9.62 -0.12 -4.29
CA HIS A 129 10.95 -0.74 -4.44
C HIS A 129 11.00 -2.14 -3.82
N ALA A 130 10.43 -2.33 -2.63
CA ALA A 130 10.38 -3.65 -1.98
C ALA A 130 9.65 -4.68 -2.87
N HIS A 131 8.49 -4.30 -3.43
CA HIS A 131 7.70 -5.19 -4.28
C HIS A 131 8.36 -5.48 -5.63
N LEU A 132 8.93 -4.47 -6.30
CA LEU A 132 9.64 -4.68 -7.57
C LEU A 132 10.86 -5.59 -7.39
N ARG A 133 11.62 -5.43 -6.29
CA ARG A 133 12.76 -6.29 -5.95
C ARG A 133 12.32 -7.74 -5.73
N THR A 134 11.21 -7.94 -5.05
CA THR A 134 10.64 -9.28 -4.82
C THR A 134 10.31 -9.97 -6.15
N LEU A 135 9.63 -9.27 -7.05
CA LEU A 135 9.28 -9.80 -8.36
C LEU A 135 10.52 -10.11 -9.21
N ASP A 136 11.52 -9.22 -9.21
CA ASP A 136 12.77 -9.41 -9.95
C ASP A 136 13.56 -10.63 -9.45
N ARG A 137 13.53 -10.89 -8.14
CA ARG A 137 14.17 -12.09 -7.57
C ARG A 137 13.45 -13.38 -7.93
N ILE A 138 12.16 -13.33 -8.19
CA ILE A 138 11.37 -14.50 -8.57
C ILE A 138 11.62 -14.86 -10.03
N ASP A 139 11.63 -13.90 -10.95
CA ASP A 139 11.72 -14.21 -12.39
C ASP A 139 12.98 -13.71 -13.09
N GLY A 140 13.92 -13.10 -12.36
CA GLY A 140 15.19 -12.61 -12.91
C GLY A 140 15.06 -11.35 -13.78
N ALA A 141 13.92 -10.65 -13.74
CA ALA A 141 13.74 -9.40 -14.48
C ALA A 141 14.44 -8.21 -13.80
N ASN A 142 14.39 -7.05 -14.45
CA ASN A 142 15.07 -5.81 -14.01
C ASN A 142 14.07 -4.67 -13.80
N ARG A 143 12.94 -4.94 -13.13
CA ARG A 143 11.88 -3.94 -12.94
C ARG A 143 12.33 -2.80 -12.05
N LEU A 144 13.02 -3.12 -10.96
CA LEU A 144 13.52 -2.11 -10.02
C LEU A 144 14.54 -1.20 -10.70
N THR A 145 15.53 -1.74 -11.39
CA THR A 145 16.50 -0.96 -12.15
C THR A 145 15.81 -0.10 -13.20
N THR A 146 14.89 -0.68 -13.96
CA THR A 146 14.09 0.07 -14.96
C THR A 146 13.29 1.20 -14.33
N PHE A 147 12.75 0.99 -13.13
CA PHE A 147 12.02 2.00 -12.39
C PHE A 147 12.93 3.16 -11.94
N LEU A 148 14.12 2.84 -11.42
CA LEU A 148 15.10 3.82 -10.93
C LEU A 148 15.70 4.66 -12.07
N ASP A 149 15.95 4.04 -13.22
CA ASP A 149 16.58 4.70 -14.38
C ASP A 149 15.61 5.62 -15.15
N ARG A 150 14.32 5.61 -14.83
CA ARG A 150 13.30 6.38 -15.56
C ARG A 150 12.60 7.39 -14.66
N PRO A 151 13.01 8.67 -14.71
CA PRO A 151 12.31 9.74 -13.99
C PRO A 151 10.80 9.75 -14.28
N GLY A 152 9.98 9.95 -13.26
CA GLY A 152 8.52 9.98 -13.40
C GLY A 152 7.85 8.61 -13.55
N MET A 153 8.58 7.48 -13.42
CA MET A 153 7.99 6.15 -13.53
C MET A 153 6.92 5.91 -12.46
N LEU A 154 7.09 6.46 -11.25
CA LEU A 154 6.09 6.32 -10.19
C LEU A 154 4.73 6.90 -10.59
N SER A 155 4.71 8.10 -11.19
CA SER A 155 3.47 8.75 -11.63
C SER A 155 2.71 7.97 -12.70
N ARG A 156 3.41 7.13 -13.46
CA ARG A 156 2.81 6.24 -14.46
C ARG A 156 2.38 4.90 -13.88
N LEU A 157 3.20 4.33 -13.01
CA LEU A 157 3.01 2.97 -12.49
C LEU A 157 1.93 2.95 -11.39
N GLN A 158 1.95 3.92 -10.46
CA GLN A 158 1.06 3.92 -9.32
C GLN A 158 -0.43 3.94 -9.69
N PRO A 159 -0.91 4.75 -10.64
CA PRO A 159 -2.30 4.71 -11.06
C PRO A 159 -2.73 3.34 -11.63
N LEU A 160 -1.84 2.64 -12.32
CA LEU A 160 -2.11 1.29 -12.86
C LEU A 160 -2.17 0.24 -11.74
N ILE A 161 -1.27 0.34 -10.76
CA ILE A 161 -1.32 -0.49 -9.55
C ILE A 161 -2.63 -0.27 -8.81
N ALA A 162 -3.02 0.98 -8.58
CA ALA A 162 -4.27 1.29 -7.91
C ALA A 162 -5.48 0.71 -8.68
N ASP A 163 -5.54 0.88 -9.99
CA ASP A 163 -6.63 0.30 -10.79
C ASP A 163 -6.70 -1.22 -10.64
N GLY A 164 -5.55 -1.91 -10.70
CA GLY A 164 -5.49 -3.35 -10.53
C GLY A 164 -5.96 -3.79 -9.13
N LEU A 165 -5.50 -3.12 -8.08
CA LEU A 165 -5.87 -3.42 -6.69
C LEU A 165 -7.36 -3.15 -6.43
N LEU A 166 -7.86 -2.00 -6.87
CA LEU A 166 -9.24 -1.59 -6.66
C LEU A 166 -10.25 -2.41 -7.48
N ALA A 167 -9.86 -2.90 -8.66
CA ALA A 167 -10.69 -3.77 -9.47
C ALA A 167 -10.65 -5.24 -9.03
N SER A 168 -9.62 -5.67 -8.30
CA SER A 168 -9.45 -7.06 -7.87
C SER A 168 -10.41 -7.43 -6.73
N GLU A 169 -11.34 -8.34 -7.00
CA GLU A 169 -12.23 -8.90 -5.97
C GLU A 169 -11.42 -9.63 -4.88
N GLY A 170 -10.44 -10.44 -5.26
CA GLY A 170 -9.60 -11.17 -4.31
C GLY A 170 -8.77 -10.28 -3.38
N VAL A 171 -8.51 -9.02 -3.76
CA VAL A 171 -7.87 -8.01 -2.88
C VAL A 171 -8.91 -7.35 -1.98
N ARG A 172 -10.09 -7.02 -2.50
CA ARG A 172 -11.15 -6.36 -1.73
C ARG A 172 -11.85 -7.31 -0.76
N GLU A 173 -12.00 -8.57 -1.16
CA GLU A 173 -12.69 -9.62 -0.40
C GLU A 173 -11.77 -10.85 -0.30
N PRO A 174 -10.68 -10.76 0.47
CA PRO A 174 -9.71 -11.85 0.55
C PRO A 174 -10.27 -13.05 1.32
N GLY A 175 -9.66 -14.22 1.07
CA GLY A 175 -10.02 -15.47 1.73
C GLY A 175 -9.96 -15.38 3.27
N ARG A 176 -10.72 -16.26 3.94
CA ARG A 176 -10.99 -16.21 5.39
C ARG A 176 -9.74 -16.05 6.27
N THR A 177 -8.67 -16.79 5.98
CA THR A 177 -7.45 -16.75 6.80
C THR A 177 -6.79 -15.38 6.74
N PHE A 178 -6.67 -14.82 5.53
CA PHE A 178 -6.07 -13.49 5.34
C PHE A 178 -6.95 -12.39 5.93
N SER A 179 -8.28 -12.54 5.85
CA SER A 179 -9.22 -11.58 6.40
C SER A 179 -9.09 -11.39 7.92
N LEU A 180 -8.63 -12.41 8.65
CA LEU A 180 -8.38 -12.28 10.09
C LEU A 180 -7.31 -11.22 10.41
N PHE A 181 -6.30 -11.09 9.57
CA PHE A 181 -5.24 -10.10 9.76
C PHE A 181 -5.65 -8.71 9.29
N ILE A 182 -6.30 -8.60 8.14
CA ILE A 182 -6.64 -7.30 7.55
C ILE A 182 -7.73 -6.53 8.30
N TRP A 183 -8.52 -7.21 9.16
CA TRP A 183 -9.48 -6.56 10.06
C TRP A 183 -8.83 -5.99 11.32
N LEU A 184 -7.62 -6.44 11.66
CA LEU A 184 -6.86 -5.91 12.79
C LEU A 184 -6.14 -4.63 12.39
N ASN A 185 -6.12 -3.66 13.31
CA ASN A 185 -5.19 -2.55 13.19
C ASN A 185 -3.76 -3.13 13.16
N ASN A 186 -2.97 -2.71 12.21
CA ASN A 186 -1.61 -3.22 11.99
C ASN A 186 -1.51 -4.71 11.62
N GLY A 187 -2.60 -5.37 11.25
CA GLY A 187 -2.56 -6.80 10.91
C GLY A 187 -1.63 -7.16 9.75
N GLY A 188 -1.40 -6.25 8.81
CA GLY A 188 -0.41 -6.42 7.74
C GLY A 188 1.01 -6.54 8.30
N ILE A 189 1.41 -5.65 9.22
CA ILE A 189 2.74 -5.71 9.84
C ILE A 189 2.90 -6.94 10.73
N VAL A 190 1.82 -7.38 11.39
CA VAL A 190 1.83 -8.65 12.14
C VAL A 190 2.12 -9.83 11.22
N MET A 191 1.51 -9.87 10.03
CA MET A 191 1.83 -10.89 9.03
C MET A 191 3.29 -10.83 8.58
N ASP A 192 3.80 -9.62 8.30
CA ASP A 192 5.19 -9.44 7.89
C ASP A 192 6.15 -9.94 8.98
N TRP A 193 5.87 -9.63 10.25
CA TRP A 193 6.63 -10.16 11.38
C TRP A 193 6.60 -11.68 11.44
N LEU A 194 5.43 -12.29 11.39
CA LEU A 194 5.28 -13.74 11.40
C LEU A 194 6.05 -14.38 10.25
N MET A 195 5.88 -13.85 9.04
CA MET A 195 6.56 -14.36 7.85
C MET A 195 8.08 -14.23 7.93
N SER A 196 8.58 -13.12 8.47
CA SER A 196 10.03 -12.88 8.59
C SER A 196 10.73 -13.83 9.54
N GLY A 197 10.00 -14.41 10.50
CA GLY A 197 10.51 -15.30 11.55
C GLY A 197 10.36 -16.80 11.26
N ILE A 198 9.83 -17.20 10.10
CA ILE A 198 9.70 -18.60 9.69
C ILE A 198 11.07 -19.15 9.27
N ASP A 199 11.45 -20.33 9.78
CA ASP A 199 12.57 -21.08 9.21
C ASP A 199 12.11 -21.79 7.93
N PRO A 200 12.78 -21.59 6.79
CA PRO A 200 12.44 -22.29 5.54
C PRO A 200 12.46 -23.82 5.66
N GLU A 201 13.22 -24.38 6.60
CA GLU A 201 13.26 -25.83 6.84
C GLU A 201 12.00 -26.36 7.52
N ASP A 202 11.27 -25.49 8.23
CA ASP A 202 10.08 -25.85 8.99
C ASP A 202 8.76 -25.77 8.20
N VAL A 203 8.78 -25.32 6.94
CA VAL A 203 7.55 -25.12 6.14
C VAL A 203 6.75 -26.40 5.87
N HIS A 204 7.34 -27.56 6.08
CA HIS A 204 6.69 -28.85 5.94
C HIS A 204 5.88 -29.27 7.20
N LEU A 205 6.02 -28.53 8.30
CA LEU A 205 5.34 -28.83 9.55
C LEU A 205 3.89 -28.35 9.53
N ASP A 206 3.00 -29.11 10.16
CA ASP A 206 1.59 -28.70 10.34
C ASP A 206 1.45 -27.43 11.19
N ARG A 207 2.40 -27.20 12.07
CA ARG A 207 2.53 -25.98 12.87
C ARG A 207 3.94 -25.44 12.69
N ILE A 208 4.07 -24.36 11.97
CA ILE A 208 5.35 -23.74 11.68
C ILE A 208 5.71 -22.79 12.83
N PRO A 209 6.81 -23.02 13.56
CA PRO A 209 7.27 -22.08 14.56
C PRO A 209 7.71 -20.77 13.90
N THR A 210 7.55 -19.67 14.61
CA THR A 210 8.07 -18.35 14.20
C THR A 210 8.89 -17.77 15.33
N SER A 211 9.96 -17.07 15.02
CA SER A 211 10.82 -16.43 16.01
C SER A 211 10.20 -15.22 16.70
N VAL A 212 8.94 -14.94 16.44
CA VAL A 212 8.18 -13.86 17.11
C VAL A 212 7.95 -14.23 18.56
N ILE A 213 8.51 -13.45 19.47
CA ILE A 213 8.85 -13.89 20.81
C ILE A 213 7.73 -13.67 21.80
N SER A 214 6.92 -12.62 21.72
CA SER A 214 5.81 -12.42 22.65
C SER A 214 4.73 -11.46 22.14
N VAL A 215 3.50 -11.71 22.58
CA VAL A 215 2.36 -10.80 22.36
C VAL A 215 2.60 -9.44 23.03
N SER A 216 3.37 -9.38 24.12
CA SER A 216 3.71 -8.13 24.82
C SER A 216 4.66 -7.24 23.99
N GLU A 217 5.57 -7.81 23.24
CA GLU A 217 6.41 -7.03 22.31
C GLU A 217 5.59 -6.44 21.16
N PHE A 218 4.58 -7.19 20.66
CA PHE A 218 3.62 -6.64 19.70
C PHE A 218 2.77 -5.50 20.25
N ALA A 219 2.47 -5.49 21.55
CA ALA A 219 1.64 -4.45 22.16
C ALA A 219 2.35 -3.10 22.31
N HIS A 220 3.66 -3.04 22.10
CA HIS A 220 4.47 -1.82 22.14
C HIS A 220 4.67 -1.17 20.76
N TRP A 221 4.15 -1.81 19.70
CA TRP A 221 4.12 -1.33 18.32
C TRP A 221 2.71 -0.85 17.94
#